data_fd63a9f0c5cf22bc3fcfcffa22ad375d
#
_entry.id   fd63a9f0c5cf22bc3fcfcffa22ad375d
#
_cell.length_a   1.000
_cell.length_b   1.000
_cell.length_c   1.000
_cell.angle_alpha   90.00
_cell.angle_beta   90.00
_cell.angle_gamma   90.00
#
_symmetry.space_group_name_H-M   'P 1'
#
loop_
_entity.id
_entity.type
_entity.pdbx_description
1 polymer ?
#
loop_
_entity_poly.entity_id
_entity_poly.type
_entity_poly.pdbx_seq_one_letter_code
_entity_poly.pdbx_strand_id
1 'polypeptide(L)'
;MWIIAFRRQDSLNRIFYTQGDYGLFQCSEPCHKETYDNEEIIKKMVLSQGFQIKDGELQKPEDGEIKLTVPFSLIPYCPRCGKPMSMNLRSDQTFVEDEGWHQAAERYEKFIQEHKKQKIVFLELGVGYNTPGIIKYPFWQMTNTFQHAFYVCLNQGEAYAPEEIRKKSVCMNEEVRKSVGRERV
;
A
#
# COMPACT_ATOMS: atom_id res chain seq x y z
N MET A 1 1.75 1.94 -5.92
CA MET A 1 0.29 1.90 -6.08
C MET A 1 -0.16 0.50 -6.51
N TRP A 2 0.10 -0.53 -5.67
CA TRP A 2 -0.11 -1.95 -6.01
C TRP A 2 -0.88 -2.73 -4.94
N ILE A 3 -1.40 -2.05 -3.92
CA ILE A 3 -2.04 -2.70 -2.75
C ILE A 3 -3.41 -3.28 -3.11
N ILE A 4 -4.14 -2.71 -4.07
CA ILE A 4 -5.49 -3.17 -4.47
C ILE A 4 -5.46 -4.55 -5.15
N ALA A 5 -4.38 -4.92 -5.85
CA ALA A 5 -4.29 -6.21 -6.55
C ALA A 5 -4.13 -7.42 -5.61
N PHE A 6 -3.70 -7.21 -4.36
CA PHE A 6 -3.46 -8.30 -3.40
C PHE A 6 -4.69 -8.67 -2.55
N ARG A 7 -5.75 -7.87 -2.54
CA ARG A 7 -6.98 -8.17 -1.78
C ARG A 7 -7.74 -9.41 -2.27
N ARG A 8 -7.44 -9.92 -3.46
CA ARG A 8 -8.22 -11.02 -4.10
C ARG A 8 -7.74 -12.44 -3.80
N GLN A 9 -6.77 -12.65 -2.94
CA GLN A 9 -6.27 -14.02 -2.64
C GLN A 9 -6.03 -14.20 -1.13
N ASP A 10 -6.00 -15.46 -0.68
CA ASP A 10 -5.80 -15.94 0.71
C ASP A 10 -4.55 -15.40 1.47
N SER A 11 -3.94 -14.33 0.96
CA SER A 11 -2.72 -13.73 1.46
C SER A 11 -2.92 -12.51 2.35
N LEU A 12 -4.16 -12.09 2.66
CA LEU A 12 -4.43 -10.90 3.51
C LEU A 12 -3.72 -10.98 4.86
N ASN A 13 -3.58 -12.18 5.41
CA ASN A 13 -2.85 -12.41 6.66
C ASN A 13 -1.34 -12.23 6.55
N ARG A 14 -0.80 -12.00 5.35
CA ARG A 14 0.63 -11.78 5.07
C ARG A 14 0.95 -10.36 4.62
N ILE A 15 -0.04 -9.47 4.64
CA ILE A 15 0.12 -8.08 4.21
C ILE A 15 0.04 -7.18 5.43
N PHE A 16 0.98 -6.23 5.49
CA PHE A 16 0.93 -5.10 6.39
C PHE A 16 0.95 -3.80 5.59
N TYR A 17 -0.18 -3.13 5.52
CA TYR A 17 -0.39 -1.87 4.79
C TYR A 17 0.00 -0.66 5.66
N THR A 18 1.30 -0.50 5.88
CA THR A 18 1.88 0.53 6.76
C THR A 18 1.41 1.96 6.45
N GLN A 19 1.14 2.27 5.19
CA GLN A 19 0.71 3.58 4.71
C GLN A 19 -0.80 3.71 4.50
N GLY A 20 -1.57 2.74 4.96
CA GLY A 20 -3.02 2.71 4.79
C GLY A 20 -3.50 1.95 3.55
N ASP A 21 -4.79 2.04 3.29
CA ASP A 21 -5.48 1.27 2.25
C ASP A 21 -6.45 2.16 1.48
N TYR A 22 -6.30 2.19 0.15
CA TYR A 22 -7.24 2.89 -0.76
C TYR A 22 -8.65 2.32 -0.72
N GLY A 23 -8.83 1.09 -0.26
CA GLY A 23 -10.14 0.45 -0.10
C GLY A 23 -10.86 0.85 1.18
N LEU A 24 -10.30 1.76 1.99
CA LEU A 24 -10.89 2.20 3.25
C LEU A 24 -11.08 3.70 3.30
N PHE A 25 -12.20 4.12 3.91
CA PHE A 25 -12.43 5.48 4.37
C PHE A 25 -12.17 5.60 5.87
N GLN A 26 -11.76 6.79 6.28
CA GLN A 26 -11.68 7.23 7.68
C GLN A 26 -12.39 8.58 7.86
N CYS A 27 -12.71 8.98 9.08
CA CYS A 27 -13.13 10.35 9.36
C CYS A 27 -11.99 11.33 9.02
N SER A 28 -12.27 12.38 8.23
CA SER A 28 -11.25 13.38 7.86
C SER A 28 -10.69 14.15 9.06
N GLU A 29 -11.48 14.27 10.13
CA GLU A 29 -11.05 14.76 11.43
C GLU A 29 -11.24 13.61 12.43
N PRO A 30 -10.22 12.78 12.72
CA PRO A 30 -10.38 11.52 13.41
C PRO A 30 -11.10 11.63 14.74
N CYS A 31 -12.40 11.37 14.75
CA CYS A 31 -13.21 11.36 15.97
C CYS A 31 -13.28 9.99 16.65
N HIS A 32 -12.75 8.96 15.99
CA HIS A 32 -12.69 7.56 16.44
C HIS A 32 -11.63 6.80 15.63
N LYS A 33 -11.33 5.56 16.02
CA LYS A 33 -10.28 4.71 15.41
C LYS A 33 -10.82 3.62 14.49
N GLU A 34 -11.96 3.85 13.84
CA GLU A 34 -12.55 2.88 12.91
C GLU A 34 -12.38 3.37 11.48
N THR A 35 -12.17 2.42 10.57
CA THR A 35 -12.20 2.62 9.12
C THR A 35 -13.40 1.90 8.52
N TYR A 36 -13.76 2.24 7.28
CA TYR A 36 -14.94 1.76 6.61
C TYR A 36 -14.61 1.35 5.18
N ASP A 37 -15.07 0.17 4.78
CA ASP A 37 -14.96 -0.27 3.38
C ASP A 37 -15.61 0.74 2.45
N ASN A 38 -14.94 1.04 1.33
CA ASN A 38 -15.39 2.07 0.41
C ASN A 38 -15.73 1.54 -0.99
N GLU A 39 -15.61 0.23 -1.24
CA GLU A 39 -15.74 -0.35 -2.57
C GLU A 39 -17.04 0.02 -3.25
N GLU A 40 -18.17 -0.14 -2.56
CA GLU A 40 -19.48 0.11 -3.13
C GLU A 40 -19.75 1.60 -3.43
N ILE A 41 -19.29 2.50 -2.56
CA ILE A 41 -19.47 3.93 -2.81
C ILE A 41 -18.55 4.42 -3.93
N ILE A 42 -17.32 3.94 -3.99
CA ILE A 42 -16.37 4.27 -5.06
C ILE A 42 -16.90 3.73 -6.41
N LYS A 43 -17.45 2.51 -6.48
CA LYS A 43 -18.09 2.00 -7.68
C LYS A 43 -19.20 2.94 -8.17
N LYS A 44 -20.08 3.39 -7.27
CA LYS A 44 -21.15 4.34 -7.60
C LYS A 44 -20.60 5.68 -8.09
N MET A 45 -19.52 6.19 -7.47
CA MET A 45 -18.88 7.43 -7.90
C MET A 45 -18.32 7.30 -9.32
N VAL A 46 -17.53 6.28 -9.62
CA VAL A 46 -16.94 6.12 -10.96
C VAL A 46 -17.98 5.87 -12.04
N LEU A 47 -19.05 5.13 -11.74
CA LEU A 47 -20.18 4.95 -12.65
C LEU A 47 -20.89 6.28 -12.92
N SER A 48 -21.08 7.15 -11.90
CA SER A 48 -21.69 8.46 -12.08
C SER A 48 -20.84 9.41 -12.93
N GLN A 49 -19.55 9.15 -13.04
CA GLN A 49 -18.60 9.89 -13.89
C GLN A 49 -18.58 9.40 -15.35
N GLY A 50 -19.34 8.35 -15.68
CA GLY A 50 -19.43 7.78 -17.02
C GLY A 50 -18.60 6.53 -17.26
N PHE A 51 -17.79 6.10 -16.28
CA PHE A 51 -17.08 4.82 -16.40
C PHE A 51 -18.01 3.63 -16.42
N GLN A 52 -17.56 2.53 -17.01
CA GLN A 52 -18.25 1.24 -17.00
C GLN A 52 -17.39 0.21 -16.26
N ILE A 53 -18.05 -0.76 -15.62
CA ILE A 53 -17.36 -1.91 -15.03
C ILE A 53 -17.76 -3.13 -15.86
N LYS A 54 -16.79 -3.69 -16.62
CA LYS A 54 -16.95 -4.91 -17.42
C LYS A 54 -15.93 -5.95 -16.94
N ASP A 55 -16.40 -7.14 -16.63
CA ASP A 55 -15.56 -8.26 -16.13
C ASP A 55 -14.71 -7.90 -14.90
N GLY A 56 -15.22 -6.99 -14.05
CA GLY A 56 -14.52 -6.50 -12.85
C GLY A 56 -13.44 -5.46 -13.13
N GLU A 57 -13.29 -5.01 -14.36
CA GLU A 57 -12.35 -3.96 -14.75
C GLU A 57 -13.07 -2.65 -15.07
N LEU A 58 -12.43 -1.53 -14.65
CA LEU A 58 -12.92 -0.20 -14.95
C LEU A 58 -12.56 0.20 -16.38
N GLN A 59 -13.57 0.49 -17.19
CA GLN A 59 -13.41 0.93 -18.58
C GLN A 59 -13.86 2.38 -18.75
N LYS A 60 -13.14 3.11 -19.60
CA LYS A 60 -13.52 4.47 -19.97
C LYS A 60 -14.83 4.47 -20.77
N PRO A 61 -15.63 5.56 -20.70
CA PRO A 61 -16.81 5.71 -21.54
C PRO A 61 -16.43 5.65 -23.04
N GLU A 62 -17.29 5.09 -23.86
CA GLU A 62 -17.06 4.92 -25.30
C GLU A 62 -16.93 6.26 -26.04
N ASP A 63 -17.67 7.29 -25.61
CA ASP A 63 -17.58 8.66 -26.11
C ASP A 63 -16.34 9.43 -25.61
N GLY A 64 -15.62 8.87 -24.63
CA GLY A 64 -14.43 9.48 -24.03
C GLY A 64 -14.71 10.63 -23.05
N GLU A 65 -15.98 11.01 -22.86
CA GLU A 65 -16.32 12.06 -21.90
C GLU A 65 -16.40 11.54 -20.46
N ILE A 66 -15.55 12.10 -19.60
CA ILE A 66 -15.52 11.79 -18.16
C ILE A 66 -15.98 13.02 -17.38
N LYS A 67 -17.03 12.84 -16.56
CA LYS A 67 -17.44 13.88 -15.61
C LYS A 67 -16.46 13.93 -14.45
N LEU A 68 -15.91 15.12 -14.19
CA LEU A 68 -14.96 15.36 -13.08
C LEU A 68 -15.63 15.61 -11.72
N THR A 69 -16.96 15.40 -11.65
CA THR A 69 -17.77 15.63 -10.45
C THR A 69 -18.58 14.39 -10.12
N VAL A 70 -18.93 14.25 -8.84
CA VAL A 70 -19.86 13.23 -8.35
C VAL A 70 -21.08 13.90 -7.71
N PRO A 71 -22.26 13.27 -7.71
CA PRO A 71 -23.44 13.77 -6.99
C PRO A 71 -23.16 13.94 -5.50
N PHE A 72 -23.72 14.98 -4.89
CA PHE A 72 -23.59 15.22 -3.44
C PHE A 72 -24.05 14.02 -2.59
N SER A 73 -25.04 13.28 -3.05
CA SER A 73 -25.55 12.08 -2.38
C SER A 73 -24.53 10.94 -2.28
N LEU A 74 -23.44 10.99 -3.06
CA LEU A 74 -22.36 10.00 -3.03
C LEU A 74 -21.18 10.45 -2.18
N ILE A 75 -21.15 11.67 -1.67
CA ILE A 75 -20.08 12.13 -0.76
C ILE A 75 -20.24 11.40 0.57
N PRO A 76 -19.23 10.61 1.01
CA PRO A 76 -19.32 9.87 2.27
C PRO A 76 -19.11 10.80 3.47
N TYR A 77 -19.95 10.62 4.48
CA TYR A 77 -19.87 11.34 5.76
C TYR A 77 -19.67 10.37 6.91
N CYS A 78 -18.88 10.79 7.90
CA CYS A 78 -18.62 10.02 9.10
C CYS A 78 -19.93 9.73 9.86
N PRO A 79 -20.27 8.46 10.14
CA PRO A 79 -21.51 8.11 10.82
C PRO A 79 -21.58 8.57 12.28
N ARG A 80 -20.43 8.95 12.88
CA ARG A 80 -20.37 9.41 14.28
C ARG A 80 -20.46 10.92 14.42
N CYS A 81 -19.79 11.68 13.57
CA CYS A 81 -19.71 13.14 13.72
C CYS A 81 -20.28 13.92 12.53
N GLY A 82 -20.68 13.27 11.43
CA GLY A 82 -21.25 13.92 10.26
C GLY A 82 -20.24 14.71 9.42
N LYS A 83 -18.94 14.69 9.73
CA LYS A 83 -17.91 15.33 8.91
C LYS A 83 -17.59 14.49 7.66
N PRO A 84 -17.07 15.08 6.58
CA PRO A 84 -16.67 14.31 5.42
C PRO A 84 -15.68 13.20 5.78
N MET A 85 -15.66 12.14 4.99
CA MET A 85 -14.66 11.11 5.07
C MET A 85 -13.51 11.37 4.10
N SER A 86 -12.33 10.85 4.41
CA SER A 86 -11.16 10.80 3.53
C SER A 86 -10.72 9.36 3.30
N MET A 87 -9.87 9.12 2.31
CA MET A 87 -9.18 7.84 2.17
C MET A 87 -8.31 7.59 3.41
N ASN A 88 -8.26 6.33 3.87
CA ASN A 88 -7.34 5.94 4.94
C ASN A 88 -5.91 5.81 4.40
N LEU A 89 -5.26 6.94 4.22
CA LEU A 89 -3.89 7.03 3.71
C LEU A 89 -3.03 7.88 4.66
N ARG A 90 -1.82 7.42 4.94
CA ARG A 90 -0.84 8.14 5.78
C ARG A 90 -0.23 9.30 5.00
N SER A 91 -0.97 10.37 4.84
CA SER A 91 -0.50 11.64 4.26
C SER A 91 -0.05 12.65 5.33
N ASP A 92 -0.63 12.59 6.53
CA ASP A 92 -0.36 13.47 7.65
C ASP A 92 -0.69 12.78 9.00
N GLN A 93 -0.77 13.58 10.07
CA GLN A 93 -1.07 13.10 11.43
C GLN A 93 -2.53 12.67 11.67
N THR A 94 -3.41 12.87 10.70
CA THR A 94 -4.82 12.45 10.82
C THR A 94 -5.04 10.98 10.44
N PHE A 95 -4.00 10.26 10.04
CA PHE A 95 -4.07 8.86 9.68
C PHE A 95 -4.63 8.01 10.84
N VAL A 96 -5.66 7.23 10.56
CA VAL A 96 -6.28 6.33 11.53
C VAL A 96 -5.64 4.95 11.43
N GLU A 97 -4.93 4.57 12.48
CA GLU A 97 -4.49 3.19 12.71
C GLU A 97 -5.62 2.45 13.41
N ASP A 98 -6.40 1.69 12.66
CA ASP A 98 -7.50 0.90 13.19
C ASP A 98 -7.04 -0.44 13.78
N GLU A 99 -7.97 -1.22 14.31
CA GLU A 99 -7.68 -2.53 14.88
C GLU A 99 -7.05 -3.48 13.83
N GLY A 100 -7.51 -3.44 12.57
CA GLY A 100 -6.96 -4.24 11.47
C GLY A 100 -5.51 -3.89 11.17
N TRP A 101 -5.18 -2.59 11.20
CA TRP A 101 -3.81 -2.11 11.03
C TRP A 101 -2.90 -2.61 12.17
N HIS A 102 -3.34 -2.50 13.44
CA HIS A 102 -2.57 -2.99 14.59
C HIS A 102 -2.35 -4.50 14.54
N GLN A 103 -3.36 -5.28 14.21
CA GLN A 103 -3.23 -6.73 14.04
C GLN A 103 -2.25 -7.09 12.90
N ALA A 104 -2.24 -6.33 11.80
CA ALA A 104 -1.27 -6.53 10.73
C ALA A 104 0.16 -6.20 11.17
N ALA A 105 0.34 -5.14 11.96
CA ALA A 105 1.63 -4.75 12.54
C ALA A 105 2.16 -5.85 13.47
N GLU A 106 1.33 -6.37 14.38
CA GLU A 106 1.70 -7.46 15.29
C GLU A 106 2.13 -8.73 14.53
N ARG A 107 1.39 -9.11 13.47
CA ARG A 107 1.78 -10.26 12.63
C ARG A 107 3.12 -10.05 11.95
N TYR A 108 3.39 -8.84 11.45
CA TYR A 108 4.67 -8.49 10.84
C TYR A 108 5.81 -8.55 11.85
N GLU A 109 5.65 -7.93 13.02
CA GLU A 109 6.64 -7.95 14.09
C GLU A 109 6.96 -9.39 14.56
N LYS A 110 5.93 -10.19 14.78
CA LYS A 110 6.06 -11.60 15.13
C LYS A 110 6.86 -12.37 14.06
N PHE A 111 6.50 -12.20 12.79
CA PHE A 111 7.22 -12.82 11.68
C PHE A 111 8.71 -12.46 11.70
N ILE A 112 9.06 -11.18 11.86
CA ILE A 112 10.45 -10.73 11.93
C ILE A 112 11.17 -11.36 13.12
N GLN A 113 10.56 -11.38 14.31
CA GLN A 113 11.17 -11.97 15.52
C GLN A 113 11.43 -13.47 15.37
N GLU A 114 10.51 -14.22 14.80
CA GLU A 114 10.63 -15.66 14.59
C GLU A 114 11.71 -16.02 13.57
N HIS A 115 11.98 -15.14 12.58
CA HIS A 115 12.89 -15.41 11.46
C HIS A 115 14.25 -14.70 11.57
N LYS A 116 14.49 -13.81 12.54
CA LYS A 116 15.71 -12.99 12.64
C LYS A 116 17.02 -13.79 12.71
N LYS A 117 16.98 -15.08 13.10
CA LYS A 117 18.12 -15.98 13.13
C LYS A 117 18.22 -16.90 11.91
N GLN A 118 17.23 -16.84 11.01
CA GLN A 118 17.15 -17.65 9.81
C GLN A 118 17.70 -16.89 8.61
N LYS A 119 17.78 -17.55 7.45
CA LYS A 119 18.07 -16.88 6.18
C LYS A 119 16.84 -16.07 5.77
N ILE A 120 16.97 -14.75 5.72
CA ILE A 120 15.90 -13.83 5.34
C ILE A 120 16.37 -12.91 4.23
N VAL A 121 15.51 -12.64 3.25
CA VAL A 121 15.73 -11.67 2.20
C VAL A 121 14.74 -10.53 2.36
N PHE A 122 15.25 -9.32 2.50
CA PHE A 122 14.45 -8.10 2.44
C PHE A 122 14.43 -7.61 1.00
N LEU A 123 13.29 -7.78 0.33
CA LEU A 123 13.11 -7.36 -1.06
C LEU A 123 12.37 -6.03 -1.10
N GLU A 124 13.05 -5.01 -1.63
CA GLU A 124 12.49 -3.69 -1.86
C GLU A 124 12.18 -3.49 -3.35
N LEU A 125 10.96 -3.12 -3.66
CA LEU A 125 10.46 -2.90 -5.02
C LEU A 125 9.93 -1.47 -5.17
N GLY A 126 10.70 -0.60 -5.83
CA GLY A 126 10.28 0.76 -6.20
C GLY A 126 10.00 1.71 -5.03
N VAL A 127 10.63 1.52 -3.87
CA VAL A 127 10.46 2.41 -2.72
C VAL A 127 11.33 3.66 -2.90
N GLY A 128 10.69 4.81 -3.05
CA GLY A 128 11.37 6.10 -3.17
C GLY A 128 11.84 6.70 -1.84
N TYR A 129 12.57 7.82 -1.94
CA TYR A 129 13.06 8.56 -0.76
C TYR A 129 12.03 9.51 -0.13
N ASN A 130 10.79 9.57 -0.62
CA ASN A 130 9.75 10.41 0.00
C ASN A 130 9.38 9.93 1.42
N THR A 131 9.35 8.61 1.64
CA THR A 131 9.02 8.00 2.95
C THR A 131 9.95 6.83 3.26
N PRO A 132 11.28 7.02 3.27
CA PRO A 132 12.23 5.92 3.40
C PRO A 132 12.21 5.26 4.79
N GLY A 133 11.75 5.98 5.81
CA GLY A 133 11.67 5.52 7.19
C GLY A 133 10.71 4.37 7.43
N ILE A 134 9.79 4.10 6.50
CA ILE A 134 8.77 3.04 6.67
C ILE A 134 9.29 1.67 6.22
N ILE A 135 10.04 1.61 5.13
CA ILE A 135 10.53 0.34 4.55
C ILE A 135 12.04 0.33 4.40
N LYS A 136 12.58 1.32 3.68
CA LYS A 136 13.99 1.36 3.27
C LYS A 136 14.95 1.31 4.47
N TYR A 137 14.83 2.23 5.41
CA TYR A 137 15.70 2.29 6.58
C TYR A 137 15.53 1.09 7.54
N PRO A 138 14.31 0.63 7.87
CA PRO A 138 14.13 -0.61 8.62
C PRO A 138 14.77 -1.83 7.96
N PHE A 139 14.66 -1.99 6.64
CA PHE A 139 15.29 -3.10 5.93
C PHE A 139 16.82 -3.03 5.98
N TRP A 140 17.41 -1.84 5.83
CA TRP A 140 18.84 -1.66 5.98
C TRP A 140 19.31 -2.01 7.39
N GLN A 141 18.62 -1.51 8.41
CA GLN A 141 18.94 -1.79 9.81
C GLN A 141 18.84 -3.28 10.14
N MET A 142 17.77 -3.95 9.70
CA MET A 142 17.61 -5.39 9.91
C MET A 142 18.66 -6.18 9.14
N THR A 143 19.00 -5.79 7.91
CA THR A 143 20.05 -6.43 7.13
C THR A 143 21.43 -6.29 7.80
N ASN A 144 21.72 -5.14 8.38
CA ASN A 144 22.95 -4.92 9.12
C ASN A 144 23.02 -5.76 10.39
N THR A 145 21.91 -5.85 11.12
CA THR A 145 21.83 -6.48 12.45
C THR A 145 21.72 -8.01 12.37
N PHE A 146 20.94 -8.54 11.42
CA PHE A 146 20.70 -9.97 11.34
C PHE A 146 21.83 -10.68 10.59
N GLN A 147 22.38 -11.73 11.21
CA GLN A 147 23.55 -12.44 10.69
C GLN A 147 23.35 -13.00 9.27
N HIS A 148 22.16 -13.58 9.01
CA HIS A 148 21.84 -14.27 7.77
C HIS A 148 20.84 -13.51 6.89
N ALA A 149 20.73 -12.19 7.10
CA ALA A 149 19.90 -11.33 6.29
C ALA A 149 20.62 -10.89 5.01
N PHE A 150 19.85 -10.71 3.95
CA PHE A 150 20.27 -10.18 2.67
C PHE A 150 19.28 -9.14 2.16
N TYR A 151 19.75 -8.09 1.54
CA TYR A 151 18.91 -7.02 1.01
C TYR A 151 18.94 -7.02 -0.51
N VAL A 152 17.79 -6.93 -1.13
CA VAL A 152 17.63 -6.79 -2.58
C VAL A 152 16.79 -5.55 -2.86
N CYS A 153 17.34 -4.62 -3.63
CA CYS A 153 16.65 -3.41 -4.08
C CYS A 153 16.50 -3.41 -5.59
N LEU A 154 15.26 -3.30 -6.05
CA LEU A 154 14.92 -3.08 -7.43
C LEU A 154 14.23 -1.74 -7.57
N ASN A 155 14.91 -0.76 -8.14
CA ASN A 155 14.39 0.60 -8.24
C ASN A 155 15.01 1.35 -9.42
N GLN A 156 14.20 2.06 -10.18
CA GLN A 156 14.68 2.89 -11.28
C GLN A 156 15.13 4.25 -10.73
N GLY A 157 16.42 4.54 -10.82
CA GLY A 157 17.01 5.83 -10.40
C GLY A 157 17.47 5.88 -8.94
N GLU A 158 16.90 5.05 -8.04
CA GLU A 158 17.15 5.10 -6.60
C GLU A 158 17.58 3.75 -6.00
N ALA A 159 18.17 2.86 -6.82
CA ALA A 159 18.67 1.56 -6.36
C ALA A 159 19.99 1.74 -5.59
N TYR A 160 19.91 1.71 -4.27
CA TYR A 160 21.03 1.98 -3.39
C TYR A 160 20.98 1.13 -2.12
N ALA A 161 22.16 0.79 -1.60
CA ALA A 161 22.35 0.22 -0.28
C ALA A 161 23.54 0.92 0.41
N PRO A 162 23.45 1.24 1.72
CA PRO A 162 24.56 1.84 2.46
C PRO A 162 25.76 0.89 2.58
N GLU A 163 26.95 1.45 2.82
CA GLU A 163 28.21 0.71 2.83
C GLU A 163 28.21 -0.43 3.85
N GLU A 164 27.55 -0.25 5.00
CA GLU A 164 27.47 -1.21 6.10
C GLU A 164 26.84 -2.54 5.69
N ILE A 165 25.94 -2.51 4.70
CA ILE A 165 25.27 -3.72 4.20
C ILE A 165 25.64 -4.11 2.77
N ARG A 166 26.59 -3.41 2.16
CA ARG A 166 26.97 -3.58 0.75
C ARG A 166 27.31 -5.03 0.39
N LYS A 167 28.03 -5.73 1.28
CA LYS A 167 28.41 -7.14 1.08
C LYS A 167 27.23 -8.13 1.23
N LYS A 168 26.12 -7.66 1.78
CA LYS A 168 24.88 -8.40 1.98
C LYS A 168 23.74 -7.85 1.13
N SER A 169 24.04 -7.18 0.02
CA SER A 169 23.01 -6.55 -0.79
C SER A 169 23.26 -6.67 -2.29
N VAL A 170 22.17 -6.65 -3.06
CA VAL A 170 22.14 -6.46 -4.50
C VAL A 170 21.18 -5.33 -4.82
N CYS A 171 21.65 -4.34 -5.58
CA CYS A 171 20.85 -3.21 -6.05
C CYS A 171 20.80 -3.21 -7.58
N MET A 172 19.62 -3.25 -8.15
CA MET A 172 19.37 -3.26 -9.58
C MET A 172 18.64 -1.98 -9.99
N ASN A 173 19.30 -1.18 -10.84
CA ASN A 173 18.72 0.05 -11.37
C ASN A 173 17.86 -0.26 -12.61
N GLU A 174 16.70 -0.83 -12.40
CA GLU A 174 15.81 -1.28 -13.46
C GLU A 174 14.35 -0.97 -13.11
N GLU A 175 13.51 -0.94 -14.15
CA GLU A 175 12.07 -0.84 -13.98
C GLU A 175 11.50 -2.17 -13.44
N VAL A 176 10.76 -2.12 -12.32
CA VAL A 176 10.18 -3.30 -11.66
C VAL A 176 9.38 -4.19 -12.63
N ARG A 177 8.65 -3.60 -13.59
CA ARG A 177 7.85 -4.34 -14.58
C ARG A 177 8.69 -5.20 -15.50
N LYS A 178 9.89 -4.75 -15.87
CA LYS A 178 10.79 -5.48 -16.77
C LYS A 178 11.47 -6.65 -16.08
N SER A 179 11.82 -6.46 -14.80
CA SER A 179 12.57 -7.45 -14.02
C SER A 179 11.72 -8.58 -13.46
N VAL A 180 10.42 -8.35 -13.23
CA VAL A 180 9.50 -9.37 -12.66
C VAL A 180 8.81 -10.21 -13.74
N GLY A 181 9.20 -10.04 -15.03
CA GLY A 181 8.77 -10.90 -16.12
C GLY A 181 7.26 -11.10 -16.20
N ARG A 182 6.49 -10.08 -16.57
CA ARG A 182 5.11 -10.31 -17.00
C ARG A 182 5.05 -10.39 -18.50
N GLU A 183 5.19 -11.58 -19.04
CA GLU A 183 4.42 -11.95 -20.22
C GLU A 183 2.94 -11.88 -19.83
N ARG A 184 2.22 -10.92 -20.39
CA ARG A 184 0.76 -11.01 -20.42
C ARG A 184 0.42 -12.00 -21.53
N VAL A 185 -0.05 -13.17 -21.16
CA VAL A 185 -0.86 -14.00 -22.02
C VAL A 185 -2.24 -13.38 -22.14
#